data_1b80a1d282d1cc8c7f2f02026cd9f35d
#
_entry.id   1b80a1d282d1cc8c7f2f02026cd9f35d
#
_cell.length_a   1.000
_cell.length_b   1.000
_cell.length_c   1.000
_cell.angle_alpha   90.00
_cell.angle_beta   90.00
_cell.angle_gamma   90.00
#
_symmetry.space_group_name_H-M   'P 1'
#
loop_
_entity.id
_entity.type
_entity.pdbx_description
1 polymer ?
#
loop_
_entity_poly.entity_id
_entity_poly.type
_entity_poly.pdbx_seq_one_letter_code
_entity_poly.pdbx_strand_id
1 'polypeptide(L)'
;MSKEEFHVSEGCFITEWSNTSDDPAMSIARARVPPGITTRWHRLAQTTERYVILHGEGRVEVGDLEARTVGPGDVVLIPPACRQRITNIGKTDLVFLAICTPRFKNEAYEEL
;
A
#
# COMPACT_ATOMS: atom_id res chain seq x y z
N MET A 1 18.97 1.30 -14.56
CA MET A 1 18.30 0.05 -14.21
C MET A 1 16.80 0.28 -14.22
N SER A 2 16.06 -0.52 -14.95
CA SER A 2 14.62 -0.40 -14.99
C SER A 2 13.99 -1.06 -13.77
N LYS A 3 12.88 -0.49 -13.30
CA LYS A 3 12.09 -1.05 -12.21
C LYS A 3 10.79 -1.55 -12.81
N GLU A 4 10.56 -2.84 -12.69
CA GLU A 4 9.41 -3.48 -13.31
C GLU A 4 8.23 -3.56 -12.35
N GLU A 5 7.04 -3.34 -12.92
CA GLU A 5 5.79 -3.54 -12.20
C GLU A 5 5.43 -5.02 -12.21
N PHE A 6 4.98 -5.55 -11.08
CA PHE A 6 4.53 -6.93 -10.97
C PHE A 6 3.24 -7.02 -10.15
N HIS A 7 2.43 -8.02 -10.49
CA HIS A 7 1.17 -8.26 -9.78
C HIS A 7 1.44 -9.02 -8.48
N VAL A 8 0.79 -8.61 -7.40
CA VAL A 8 0.89 -9.29 -6.11
C VAL A 8 -0.45 -9.91 -5.70
N SER A 9 -0.39 -10.91 -4.81
CA SER A 9 -1.56 -11.70 -4.41
C SER A 9 -2.66 -10.86 -3.76
N GLU A 10 -2.33 -9.73 -3.16
CA GLU A 10 -3.34 -8.86 -2.55
C GLU A 10 -4.23 -8.15 -3.58
N GLY A 11 -3.89 -8.21 -4.87
CA GLY A 11 -4.75 -7.70 -5.94
C GLY A 11 -4.33 -6.37 -6.55
N CYS A 12 -3.09 -5.97 -6.38
CA CYS A 12 -2.57 -4.74 -6.97
C CYS A 12 -1.25 -4.99 -7.69
N PHE A 13 -0.77 -3.95 -8.38
CA PHE A 13 0.50 -3.98 -9.10
C PHE A 13 1.51 -3.13 -8.34
N ILE A 14 2.70 -3.66 -8.14
CA ILE A 14 3.74 -3.01 -7.35
C ILE A 14 4.97 -2.76 -8.21
N THR A 15 5.55 -1.57 -8.03
CA THR A 15 6.88 -1.24 -8.53
C THR A 15 7.72 -0.83 -7.33
N GLU A 16 8.73 -1.61 -6.97
CA GLU A 16 9.59 -1.23 -5.85
C GLU A 16 10.55 -0.12 -6.28
N TRP A 17 10.43 1.03 -5.63
CA TRP A 17 11.31 2.17 -5.90
C TRP A 17 12.59 2.11 -5.08
N SER A 18 12.48 1.71 -3.82
CA SER A 18 13.63 1.59 -2.93
C SER A 18 13.34 0.59 -1.83
N ASN A 19 14.08 -0.52 -1.81
CA ASN A 19 13.98 -1.49 -0.73
C ASN A 19 15.28 -2.31 -0.71
N THR A 20 16.28 -1.79 -0.01
CA THR A 20 17.61 -2.41 0.05
C THR A 20 18.10 -2.51 1.47
N SER A 21 19.05 -3.43 1.70
CA SER A 21 19.69 -3.58 3.01
C SER A 21 20.53 -2.36 3.39
N ASP A 22 20.88 -1.50 2.42
CA ASP A 22 21.60 -0.26 2.68
C ASP A 22 20.72 0.78 3.38
N ASP A 23 19.40 0.65 3.23
CA ASP A 23 18.44 1.51 3.91
C ASP A 23 17.48 0.65 4.72
N PRO A 24 17.91 0.16 5.88
CA PRO A 24 17.04 -0.70 6.70
C PRO A 24 15.86 0.05 7.34
N ALA A 25 15.93 1.37 7.38
CA ALA A 25 14.94 2.19 8.06
C ALA A 25 13.66 2.37 7.25
N MET A 26 13.71 2.25 5.92
CA MET A 26 12.56 2.61 5.10
C MET A 26 12.60 1.92 3.74
N SER A 27 11.41 1.63 3.19
CA SER A 27 11.24 1.26 1.79
C SER A 27 10.11 2.07 1.17
N ILE A 28 10.16 2.20 -0.14
CA ILE A 28 9.15 2.92 -0.93
C ILE A 28 8.77 2.08 -2.13
N ALA A 29 7.48 1.80 -2.27
CA ALA A 29 6.94 1.11 -3.42
C ALA A 29 5.79 1.94 -4.01
N ARG A 30 5.67 1.90 -5.33
CA ARG A 30 4.52 2.46 -6.02
C ARG A 30 3.49 1.36 -6.19
N ALA A 31 2.25 1.61 -5.79
CA ALA A 31 1.16 0.67 -5.93
C ALA A 31 0.14 1.22 -6.93
N ARG A 32 -0.39 0.33 -7.76
CA ARG A 32 -1.44 0.66 -8.73
C ARG A 32 -2.58 -0.33 -8.57
N VAL A 33 -3.79 0.20 -8.36
CA VAL A 33 -5.01 -0.60 -8.19
C VAL A 33 -5.96 -0.25 -9.34
N PRO A 34 -6.30 -1.21 -10.21
CA PRO A 34 -7.24 -0.94 -11.29
C PRO A 34 -8.64 -0.57 -10.78
N PRO A 35 -9.46 0.10 -11.60
CA PRO A 35 -10.83 0.47 -11.19
C PRO A 35 -11.65 -0.72 -10.73
N GLY A 36 -12.40 -0.53 -9.65
CA GLY A 36 -13.30 -1.54 -9.11
C GLY A 36 -12.65 -2.64 -8.29
N ILE A 37 -11.32 -2.63 -8.18
CA ILE A 37 -10.60 -3.65 -7.42
C ILE A 37 -10.48 -3.23 -5.96
N THR A 38 -10.68 -4.20 -5.06
CA THR A 38 -10.38 -4.08 -3.65
C THR A 38 -9.21 -5.01 -3.34
N THR A 39 -8.16 -4.49 -2.72
CA THR A 39 -7.05 -5.34 -2.28
C THR A 39 -7.52 -6.25 -1.14
N ARG A 40 -6.85 -7.37 -0.96
CA ARG A 40 -7.22 -8.30 0.11
C ARG A 40 -6.84 -7.75 1.47
N TRP A 41 -7.61 -8.13 2.48
CA TRP A 41 -7.23 -7.84 3.86
C TRP A 41 -5.86 -8.43 4.15
N HIS A 42 -4.97 -7.60 4.68
CA HIS A 42 -3.61 -8.01 5.06
C HIS A 42 -3.10 -7.10 6.17
N ARG A 43 -1.99 -7.49 6.77
CA ARG A 43 -1.30 -6.68 7.76
C ARG A 43 0.20 -6.90 7.67
N LEU A 44 0.97 -5.96 8.19
CA LEU A 44 2.42 -6.06 8.25
C LEU A 44 2.87 -6.11 9.71
N ALA A 45 3.53 -7.20 10.11
CA ALA A 45 4.07 -7.33 11.46
C ALA A 45 5.22 -6.34 11.66
N GLN A 46 5.26 -5.66 12.82
CA GLN A 46 6.37 -4.81 13.24
C GLN A 46 6.75 -3.71 12.23
N THR A 47 5.81 -3.33 11.39
CA THR A 47 6.06 -2.38 10.30
C THR A 47 4.95 -1.35 10.28
N THR A 48 5.31 -0.07 10.31
CA THR A 48 4.38 1.03 10.06
C THR A 48 4.35 1.28 8.57
N GLU A 49 3.15 1.39 8.00
CA GLU A 49 2.99 1.70 6.59
C GLU A 49 2.24 3.01 6.41
N ARG A 50 2.61 3.76 5.39
CA ARG A 50 1.87 4.97 5.01
C ARG A 50 1.59 4.92 3.52
N TYR A 51 0.34 5.23 3.16
CA TYR A 51 -0.02 5.44 1.76
C TYR A 51 -0.01 6.93 1.48
N VAL A 52 0.71 7.32 0.44
CA VAL A 52 0.65 8.70 -0.09
C VAL A 52 -0.05 8.62 -1.43
N ILE A 53 -1.27 9.15 -1.49
CA ILE A 53 -2.09 9.03 -2.70
C ILE A 53 -1.58 10.01 -3.75
N LEU A 54 -1.28 9.48 -4.94
CA LEU A 54 -0.75 10.27 -6.06
C LEU A 54 -1.82 10.54 -7.12
N HIS A 55 -2.70 9.58 -7.38
CA HIS A 55 -3.67 9.66 -8.48
C HIS A 55 -4.88 8.79 -8.19
N GLY A 56 -6.06 9.26 -8.62
CA GLY A 56 -7.29 8.48 -8.51
C GLY A 56 -8.00 8.68 -7.18
N GLU A 57 -9.01 7.86 -6.95
CA GLU A 57 -9.83 7.91 -5.73
C GLU A 57 -9.93 6.53 -5.11
N GLY A 58 -9.72 6.45 -3.81
CA GLY A 58 -9.80 5.21 -3.07
C GLY A 58 -10.69 5.31 -1.85
N ARG A 59 -11.12 4.14 -1.37
CA ARG A 59 -11.72 4.00 -0.04
C ARG A 59 -10.83 3.06 0.76
N VAL A 60 -10.23 3.58 1.81
CA VAL A 60 -9.31 2.83 2.64
C VAL A 60 -9.97 2.41 3.94
N GLU A 61 -9.68 1.17 4.34
CA GLU A 61 -10.14 0.60 5.60
C GLU A 61 -8.92 0.19 6.41
N VAL A 62 -8.82 0.71 7.64
CA VAL A 62 -7.70 0.46 8.54
C VAL A 62 -8.26 0.02 9.89
N GLY A 63 -8.02 -1.24 10.27
CA GLY A 63 -8.49 -1.80 11.53
C GLY A 63 -10.01 -1.66 11.67
N ASP A 64 -10.44 -1.15 12.83
CA ASP A 64 -11.85 -0.93 13.12
C ASP A 64 -12.30 0.51 12.89
N LEU A 65 -11.44 1.34 12.32
CA LEU A 65 -11.81 2.71 11.98
C LEU A 65 -12.83 2.73 10.84
N GLU A 66 -13.63 3.80 10.77
CA GLU A 66 -14.52 4.00 9.64
C GLU A 66 -13.73 4.06 8.33
N ALA A 67 -14.30 3.48 7.28
CA ALA A 67 -13.75 3.60 5.95
C ALA A 67 -13.67 5.08 5.54
N ARG A 68 -12.57 5.45 4.89
CA ARG A 68 -12.29 6.84 4.51
C ARG A 68 -12.04 6.95 3.02
N THR A 69 -12.69 7.91 2.38
CA THR A 69 -12.39 8.25 0.99
C THR A 69 -11.12 9.08 0.93
N VAL A 70 -10.22 8.72 0.02
CA VAL A 70 -8.94 9.39 -0.14
C VAL A 70 -8.70 9.73 -1.61
N GLY A 71 -7.93 10.78 -1.83
CA GLY A 71 -7.53 11.26 -3.15
C GLY A 71 -6.13 11.83 -3.13
N PRO A 72 -5.67 12.41 -4.28
CA PRO A 72 -4.30 12.92 -4.39
C PRO A 72 -3.92 13.87 -3.26
N GLY A 73 -2.75 13.61 -2.66
CA GLY A 73 -2.24 14.40 -1.54
C GLY A 73 -2.62 13.88 -0.16
N ASP A 74 -3.57 12.95 -0.07
CA ASP A 74 -3.91 12.35 1.22
C ASP A 74 -2.86 11.35 1.66
N VAL A 75 -2.67 11.27 2.97
CA VAL A 75 -1.75 10.32 3.60
C VAL A 75 -2.54 9.44 4.56
N VAL A 76 -2.36 8.13 4.43
CA VAL A 76 -3.00 7.14 5.30
C VAL A 76 -1.94 6.51 6.18
N LEU A 77 -2.10 6.61 7.49
CA LEU A 77 -1.21 5.96 8.45
C LEU A 77 -1.79 4.60 8.83
N ILE A 78 -0.98 3.56 8.71
CA ILE A 78 -1.34 2.20 9.08
C ILE A 78 -0.35 1.72 10.14
N PRO A 79 -0.79 1.59 11.40
CA PRO A 79 0.08 1.12 12.48
C PRO A 79 0.54 -0.32 12.27
N PRO A 80 1.62 -0.75 12.96
CA PRO A 80 2.07 -2.14 12.88
C PRO A 80 0.97 -3.13 13.24
N ALA A 81 0.94 -4.25 12.52
CA ALA A 81 0.01 -5.36 12.72
C ALA A 81 -1.47 -5.01 12.55
N CYS A 82 -1.77 -3.82 12.04
CA CYS A 82 -3.14 -3.38 11.80
C CYS A 82 -3.61 -3.89 10.43
N ARG A 83 -4.78 -4.52 10.38
CA ARG A 83 -5.34 -4.98 9.11
C ARG A 83 -5.72 -3.80 8.24
N GLN A 84 -5.57 -3.98 6.94
CA GLN A 84 -5.79 -2.92 5.97
C GLN A 84 -6.25 -3.47 4.63
N ARG A 85 -7.00 -2.66 3.90
CA ARG A 85 -7.29 -2.85 2.48
C ARG A 85 -7.74 -1.54 1.87
N ILE A 86 -7.64 -1.43 0.54
CA ILE A 86 -8.09 -0.25 -0.19
C ILE A 86 -8.87 -0.68 -1.43
N THR A 87 -9.90 0.10 -1.76
CA THR A 87 -10.74 -0.11 -2.93
C THR A 87 -10.57 1.07 -3.87
N ASN A 88 -10.36 0.80 -5.16
CA ASN A 88 -10.42 1.85 -6.16
C ASN A 88 -11.89 2.13 -6.48
N ILE A 89 -12.39 3.29 -6.07
CA ILE A 89 -13.78 3.70 -6.28
C ILE A 89 -13.94 4.65 -7.46
N GLY A 90 -12.84 4.97 -8.14
CA GLY A 90 -12.84 5.86 -9.30
C GLY A 90 -12.92 5.12 -10.62
N LYS A 91 -12.72 5.86 -11.71
CA LYS A 91 -12.80 5.35 -13.09
C LYS A 91 -11.42 5.16 -13.71
N THR A 92 -10.38 5.65 -13.07
CA THR A 92 -8.99 5.52 -13.50
C THR A 92 -8.21 4.75 -12.46
N ASP A 93 -6.98 4.37 -12.78
CA ASP A 93 -6.13 3.68 -11.82
C ASP A 93 -5.93 4.51 -10.55
N LEU A 94 -6.00 3.85 -9.41
CA LEU A 94 -5.60 4.42 -8.13
C LEU A 94 -4.11 4.15 -7.96
N VAL A 95 -3.33 5.20 -7.78
CA VAL A 95 -1.88 5.11 -7.64
C VAL A 95 -1.45 5.75 -6.33
N PHE A 96 -0.66 5.04 -5.56
CA PHE A 96 -0.15 5.58 -4.31
C PHE A 96 1.25 5.02 -4.01
N LEU A 97 1.97 5.72 -3.15
CA LEU A 97 3.22 5.22 -2.60
C LEU A 97 2.91 4.49 -1.30
N ALA A 98 3.50 3.31 -1.14
CA ALA A 98 3.49 2.56 0.11
C ALA A 98 4.88 2.72 0.74
N ILE A 99 4.93 3.43 1.86
CA ILE A 99 6.18 3.73 2.57
C ILE A 99 6.18 2.94 3.86
N CYS A 100 7.13 2.01 3.98
CA CYS A 100 7.25 1.13 5.15
C CYS A 100 8.45 1.52 6.00
N THR A 101 8.24 1.56 7.31
CA THR A 101 9.30 1.79 8.32
C THR A 101 9.16 0.76 9.44
N PRO A 102 10.18 -0.12 9.63
CA PRO A 102 11.36 -0.31 8.81
C PRO A 102 11.01 -0.79 7.40
N ARG A 103 12.02 -1.04 6.58
CA ARG A 103 11.80 -1.47 5.19
C ARG A 103 10.95 -2.73 5.11
N PHE A 104 10.14 -2.84 4.06
CA PHE A 104 9.29 -4.00 3.85
C PHE A 104 10.10 -5.28 3.66
N LYS A 105 9.66 -6.35 4.33
CA LYS A 105 10.19 -7.71 4.16
C LYS A 105 9.01 -8.66 4.00
N ASN A 106 9.17 -9.66 3.15
CA ASN A 106 8.10 -10.64 2.91
C ASN A 106 7.67 -11.34 4.18
N GLU A 107 8.59 -11.58 5.12
CA GLU A 107 8.29 -12.23 6.39
C GLU A 107 7.30 -11.45 7.26
N ALA A 108 7.22 -10.14 7.05
CA ALA A 108 6.28 -9.30 7.80
C ALA A 108 4.86 -9.33 7.24
N TYR A 109 4.70 -9.73 5.98
CA TYR A 109 3.40 -9.73 5.31
C TYR A 109 2.56 -10.94 5.73
N GLU A 110 1.32 -10.67 6.09
CA GLU A 110 0.35 -11.70 6.46
C GLU A 110 -0.99 -11.40 5.80
N GLU A 111 -1.45 -12.31 4.93
CA GLU A 111 -2.76 -12.21 4.32
C GLU A 111 -3.81 -12.78 5.26
N LEU A 112 -4.93 -12.11 5.38
CA LEU A 112 -5.97 -12.47 6.35
C LEU A 112 -7.21 -13.08 5.69
#